data_9aabd34ec3cc6f928ecd9bc9318116a4
#
_entry.id   9aabd34ec3cc6f928ecd9bc9318116a4
#
_cell.length_a   1.000
_cell.length_b   1.000
_cell.length_c   1.000
_cell.angle_alpha   90.00
_cell.angle_beta   90.00
_cell.angle_gamma   90.00
#
_symmetry.space_group_name_H-M   'P 1'
#
loop_
_entity.id
_entity.type
_entity.pdbx_description
1 polymer ?
#
loop_
_entity_poly.entity_id
_entity_poly.type
_entity_poly.pdbx_seq_one_letter_code
_entity_poly.pdbx_strand_id
1 'polypeptide(L)'
;QIVEAPNGKTALASLSEKPDLVILDLGLPDMDGHELLRTIRTRNESVPIVVLSSRGDEAGKVRALDYGADDYVTKPFGMEELLARLRAALRHQLQVHGERPVFRVGDLSVDLVRRIVKVGDKDIKLSPKEYDLLRVLVQHAGKVLTHKFLLHELWDELTDAQYLRVYVRQLRQKIEGDAERPQYVLTETGIGYRLRAPD
;
A
#
# COMPACT_ATOMS: atom_id res chain seq x y z
N GLN A 1 5.32 -5.73 -4.76
CA GLN A 1 5.11 -6.51 -6.00
C GLN A 1 4.80 -5.54 -7.13
N ILE A 2 5.29 -5.79 -8.34
CA ILE A 2 4.96 -5.02 -9.55
C ILE A 2 4.08 -5.92 -10.42
N VAL A 3 2.96 -5.35 -10.90
CA VAL A 3 2.08 -5.99 -11.87
C VAL A 3 2.17 -5.18 -13.16
N GLU A 4 2.55 -5.81 -14.25
CA GLU A 4 2.67 -5.16 -15.56
C GLU A 4 1.42 -5.44 -16.40
N ALA A 5 0.86 -4.38 -16.99
CA ALA A 5 -0.28 -4.45 -17.87
C ALA A 5 0.06 -3.79 -19.22
N PRO A 6 0.27 -4.57 -20.28
CA PRO A 6 0.71 -4.04 -21.57
C PRO A 6 -0.38 -3.28 -22.35
N ASN A 7 -1.61 -3.31 -21.88
CA ASN A 7 -2.77 -2.65 -22.49
C ASN A 7 -3.86 -2.37 -21.45
N GLY A 8 -4.84 -1.55 -21.83
CA GLY A 8 -5.91 -1.12 -20.94
C GLY A 8 -6.81 -2.26 -20.46
N LYS A 9 -7.08 -3.26 -21.30
CA LYS A 9 -7.91 -4.41 -20.94
C LYS A 9 -7.26 -5.24 -19.82
N THR A 10 -5.97 -5.51 -19.92
CA THR A 10 -5.20 -6.19 -18.85
C THR A 10 -5.09 -5.32 -17.62
N ALA A 11 -4.89 -4.01 -17.74
CA ALA A 11 -4.86 -3.10 -16.61
C ALA A 11 -6.16 -3.14 -15.79
N LEU A 12 -7.32 -3.13 -16.48
CA LEU A 12 -8.62 -3.24 -15.82
C LEU A 12 -8.82 -4.59 -15.10
N ALA A 13 -8.29 -5.67 -15.63
CA ALA A 13 -8.34 -6.97 -14.98
C ALA A 13 -7.45 -7.00 -13.72
N SER A 14 -6.26 -6.40 -13.78
CA SER A 14 -5.32 -6.34 -12.65
C SER A 14 -5.78 -5.46 -11.49
N LEU A 15 -6.82 -4.64 -11.64
CA LEU A 15 -7.39 -3.87 -10.53
C LEU A 15 -7.96 -4.77 -9.41
N SER A 16 -8.34 -6.02 -9.74
CA SER A 16 -8.78 -7.00 -8.74
C SER A 16 -7.68 -7.37 -7.73
N GLU A 17 -6.41 -7.16 -8.09
CA GLU A 17 -5.26 -7.37 -7.21
C GLU A 17 -5.09 -6.25 -6.18
N LYS A 18 -5.98 -5.24 -6.18
CA LYS A 18 -5.98 -4.08 -5.27
C LYS A 18 -4.61 -3.38 -5.22
N PRO A 19 -4.13 -2.82 -6.33
CA PRO A 19 -2.82 -2.15 -6.35
C PRO A 19 -2.80 -0.95 -5.38
N ASP A 20 -1.67 -0.73 -4.72
CA ASP A 20 -1.46 0.42 -3.84
C ASP A 20 -1.29 1.74 -4.64
N LEU A 21 -0.90 1.65 -5.93
CA LEU A 21 -0.71 2.78 -6.83
C LEU A 21 -0.72 2.30 -8.30
N VAL A 22 -1.20 3.14 -9.20
CA VAL A 22 -1.19 2.89 -10.65
C VAL A 22 -0.28 3.92 -11.34
N ILE A 23 0.62 3.43 -12.18
CA ILE A 23 1.35 4.27 -13.14
C ILE A 23 0.71 4.04 -14.50
N LEU A 24 0.13 5.09 -15.08
CA LEU A 24 -0.63 4.99 -16.30
C LEU A 24 0.05 5.74 -17.46
N ASP A 25 0.48 5.02 -18.48
CA ASP A 25 0.85 5.62 -19.77
C ASP A 25 -0.42 5.90 -20.57
N LEU A 26 -0.56 7.11 -21.10
CA LEU A 26 -1.72 7.47 -21.94
C LEU A 26 -1.65 6.84 -23.34
N GLY A 27 -0.45 6.50 -23.82
CA GLY A 27 -0.24 5.90 -25.13
C GLY A 27 -0.48 4.38 -25.15
N LEU A 28 -1.68 3.92 -24.82
CA LEU A 28 -2.05 2.51 -24.85
C LEU A 28 -2.39 2.03 -26.27
N PRO A 29 -2.13 0.73 -26.57
CA PRO A 29 -2.36 0.21 -27.93
C PRO A 29 -3.83 -0.12 -28.23
N ASP A 30 -4.69 -0.31 -27.21
CA ASP A 30 -6.04 -0.86 -27.35
C ASP A 30 -7.17 0.12 -26.99
N MET A 31 -6.87 1.19 -26.26
CA MET A 31 -7.84 2.20 -25.86
C MET A 31 -7.19 3.54 -25.51
N ASP A 32 -8.00 4.60 -25.42
CA ASP A 32 -7.55 5.90 -24.92
C ASP A 32 -7.21 5.82 -23.42
N GLY A 33 -5.98 6.24 -23.05
CA GLY A 33 -5.53 6.22 -21.66
C GLY A 33 -6.37 7.10 -20.74
N HIS A 34 -7.00 8.17 -21.23
CA HIS A 34 -7.92 9.00 -20.46
C HIS A 34 -9.25 8.26 -20.18
N GLU A 35 -9.73 7.46 -21.11
CA GLU A 35 -10.91 6.60 -20.86
C GLU A 35 -10.61 5.51 -19.84
N LEU A 36 -9.41 4.93 -19.92
CA LEU A 36 -8.95 3.98 -18.90
C LEU A 36 -8.90 4.64 -17.53
N LEU A 37 -8.32 5.84 -17.41
CA LEU A 37 -8.25 6.60 -16.17
C LEU A 37 -9.66 6.81 -15.56
N ARG A 38 -10.62 7.27 -16.35
CA ARG A 38 -12.01 7.44 -15.91
C ARG A 38 -12.62 6.11 -15.43
N THR A 39 -12.37 5.03 -16.17
CA THR A 39 -12.89 3.72 -15.82
C THR A 39 -12.29 3.21 -14.51
N ILE A 40 -11.00 3.45 -14.28
CA ILE A 40 -10.35 3.11 -13.01
C ILE A 40 -11.00 3.89 -11.86
N ARG A 41 -11.19 5.20 -12.03
CA ARG A 41 -11.82 6.05 -11.01
C ARG A 41 -13.24 5.62 -10.66
N THR A 42 -14.02 5.20 -11.67
CA THR A 42 -15.38 4.69 -11.44
C THR A 42 -15.40 3.40 -10.62
N ARG A 43 -14.35 2.56 -10.73
CA ARG A 43 -14.25 1.28 -10.03
C ARG A 43 -13.52 1.38 -8.68
N ASN A 44 -12.58 2.28 -8.59
CA ASN A 44 -11.75 2.52 -7.41
C ASN A 44 -11.38 4.00 -7.31
N GLU A 45 -12.15 4.76 -6.55
CA GLU A 45 -11.97 6.21 -6.40
C GLU A 45 -10.68 6.58 -5.65
N SER A 46 -10.16 5.69 -4.82
CA SER A 46 -9.08 6.00 -3.88
C SER A 46 -7.68 5.60 -4.33
N VAL A 47 -7.51 4.70 -5.32
CA VAL A 47 -6.16 4.29 -5.72
C VAL A 47 -5.38 5.47 -6.33
N PRO A 48 -4.15 5.79 -5.88
CA PRO A 48 -3.37 6.85 -6.48
C PRO A 48 -3.00 6.51 -7.93
N ILE A 49 -3.18 7.46 -8.84
CA ILE A 49 -2.84 7.31 -10.27
C ILE A 49 -1.88 8.42 -10.68
N VAL A 50 -0.68 8.04 -11.10
CA VAL A 50 0.31 8.94 -11.68
C VAL A 50 0.40 8.67 -13.18
N VAL A 51 0.12 9.69 -13.98
CA VAL A 51 0.07 9.58 -15.44
C VAL A 51 1.43 9.88 -16.06
N LEU A 52 1.85 9.06 -17.01
CA LEU A 52 3.00 9.34 -17.87
C LEU A 52 2.53 10.00 -19.16
N SER A 53 3.01 11.23 -19.43
CA SER A 53 2.58 12.04 -20.59
C SER A 53 3.74 12.39 -21.51
N SER A 54 3.48 12.59 -22.80
CA SER A 54 4.46 13.08 -23.76
C SER A 54 4.78 14.56 -23.54
N ARG A 55 5.99 14.99 -23.92
CA ARG A 55 6.40 16.40 -23.90
C ARG A 55 5.53 17.20 -24.87
N GLY A 56 5.00 18.35 -24.41
CA GLY A 56 4.13 19.22 -25.23
C GLY A 56 2.64 18.88 -25.18
N ASP A 57 2.23 17.78 -24.57
CA ASP A 57 0.81 17.43 -24.40
C ASP A 57 0.22 18.12 -23.15
N GLU A 58 0.11 19.44 -23.20
CA GLU A 58 -0.43 20.23 -22.09
C GLU A 58 -1.93 19.99 -21.88
N ALA A 59 -2.67 19.90 -22.99
CA ALA A 59 -4.11 19.62 -22.95
C ALA A 59 -4.41 18.24 -22.39
N GLY A 60 -3.61 17.22 -22.75
CA GLY A 60 -3.74 15.88 -22.21
C GLY A 60 -3.44 15.81 -20.71
N LYS A 61 -2.46 16.57 -20.21
CA LYS A 61 -2.15 16.66 -18.77
C LYS A 61 -3.29 17.26 -17.98
N VAL A 62 -3.83 18.40 -18.43
CA VAL A 62 -4.99 19.05 -17.80
C VAL A 62 -6.16 18.07 -17.75
N ARG A 63 -6.47 17.42 -18.87
CA ARG A 63 -7.54 16.42 -18.96
C ARG A 63 -7.31 15.24 -18.02
N ALA A 64 -6.08 14.75 -17.89
CA ALA A 64 -5.77 13.68 -16.97
C ALA A 64 -6.03 14.08 -15.50
N LEU A 65 -5.64 15.28 -15.10
CA LEU A 65 -5.92 15.81 -13.76
C LEU A 65 -7.42 16.00 -13.53
N ASP A 66 -8.15 16.55 -14.50
CA ASP A 66 -9.61 16.73 -14.42
C ASP A 66 -10.34 15.38 -14.32
N TYR A 67 -9.79 14.33 -14.89
CA TYR A 67 -10.33 12.96 -14.81
C TYR A 67 -9.87 12.21 -13.55
N GLY A 68 -9.17 12.89 -12.64
CA GLY A 68 -8.83 12.39 -11.33
C GLY A 68 -7.46 11.71 -11.23
N ALA A 69 -6.51 12.00 -12.11
CA ALA A 69 -5.11 11.66 -11.86
C ALA A 69 -4.59 12.45 -10.66
N ASP A 70 -3.80 11.82 -9.79
CA ASP A 70 -3.21 12.50 -8.61
C ASP A 70 -1.98 13.33 -8.99
N ASP A 71 -1.24 12.91 -10.02
CA ASP A 71 -0.09 13.65 -10.56
C ASP A 71 0.23 13.15 -11.97
N TYR A 72 1.15 13.84 -12.64
CA TYR A 72 1.69 13.41 -13.93
C TYR A 72 3.20 13.60 -14.00
N VAL A 73 3.83 12.83 -14.89
CA VAL A 73 5.26 12.92 -15.20
C VAL A 73 5.44 13.01 -16.70
N THR A 74 6.25 13.98 -17.15
CA THR A 74 6.49 14.21 -18.57
C THR A 74 7.69 13.41 -19.05
N LYS A 75 7.52 12.65 -20.12
CA LYS A 75 8.61 11.94 -20.81
C LYS A 75 9.48 12.91 -21.63
N PRO A 76 10.83 12.77 -21.63
CA PRO A 76 11.61 11.85 -20.78
C PRO A 76 11.71 12.35 -19.35
N PHE A 77 11.71 11.44 -18.37
CA PHE A 77 11.79 11.75 -16.94
C PHE A 77 12.99 11.10 -16.28
N GLY A 78 13.48 11.72 -15.21
CA GLY A 78 14.46 11.11 -14.31
C GLY A 78 13.79 10.11 -13.36
N MET A 79 14.47 9.01 -13.06
CA MET A 79 13.94 8.01 -12.11
C MET A 79 13.67 8.59 -10.73
N GLU A 80 14.54 9.49 -10.26
CA GLU A 80 14.37 10.15 -8.95
C GLU A 80 13.12 11.04 -8.91
N GLU A 81 12.83 11.77 -10.00
CA GLU A 81 11.61 12.57 -10.12
C GLU A 81 10.37 11.69 -10.06
N LEU A 82 10.33 10.62 -10.87
CA LEU A 82 9.21 9.67 -10.86
C LEU A 82 8.98 9.14 -9.45
N LEU A 83 10.02 8.60 -8.81
CA LEU A 83 9.92 8.06 -7.45
C LEU A 83 9.48 9.08 -6.41
N ALA A 84 9.89 10.35 -6.54
CA ALA A 84 9.46 11.43 -5.65
C ALA A 84 7.96 11.70 -5.77
N ARG A 85 7.42 11.73 -7.01
CA ARG A 85 5.98 11.93 -7.29
C ARG A 85 5.14 10.74 -6.83
N LEU A 86 5.60 9.51 -7.06
CA LEU A 86 4.92 8.31 -6.56
C LEU A 86 4.79 8.34 -5.03
N ARG A 87 5.88 8.71 -4.33
CA ARG A 87 5.84 8.88 -2.87
C ARG A 87 4.90 9.99 -2.42
N ALA A 88 4.81 11.08 -3.18
CA ALA A 88 3.89 12.18 -2.87
C ALA A 88 2.43 11.74 -3.02
N ALA A 89 2.08 11.04 -4.10
CA ALA A 89 0.74 10.50 -4.33
C ALA A 89 0.32 9.51 -3.23
N LEU A 90 1.19 8.57 -2.86
CA LEU A 90 0.94 7.62 -1.77
C LEU A 90 0.75 8.33 -0.41
N ARG A 91 1.58 9.34 -0.11
CA ARG A 91 1.45 10.11 1.13
C ARG A 91 0.13 10.87 1.20
N HIS A 92 -0.28 11.49 0.08
CA HIS A 92 -1.55 12.21 -0.01
C HIS A 92 -2.74 11.27 0.22
N GLN A 93 -2.73 10.10 -0.39
CA GLN A 93 -3.77 9.08 -0.17
C GLN A 93 -3.90 8.70 1.31
N LEU A 94 -2.80 8.41 1.99
CA LEU A 94 -2.83 8.08 3.42
C LEU A 94 -3.42 9.22 4.24
N GLN A 95 -3.08 10.48 3.94
CA GLN A 95 -3.63 11.64 4.63
C GLN A 95 -5.13 11.80 4.42
N VAL A 96 -5.63 11.61 3.19
CA VAL A 96 -7.06 11.66 2.87
C VAL A 96 -7.85 10.60 3.65
N HIS A 97 -7.26 9.42 3.86
CA HIS A 97 -7.87 8.36 4.68
C HIS A 97 -7.64 8.53 6.19
N GLY A 98 -7.07 9.66 6.62
CA GLY A 98 -6.77 9.93 8.02
C GLY A 98 -5.61 9.09 8.57
N GLU A 99 -4.87 8.41 7.71
CA GLU A 99 -3.71 7.60 8.09
C GLU A 99 -2.45 8.47 8.19
N ARG A 100 -1.63 8.20 9.19
CA ARG A 100 -0.32 8.85 9.30
C ARG A 100 0.69 8.13 8.39
N PRO A 101 1.43 8.85 7.52
CA PRO A 101 2.45 8.24 6.66
C PRO A 101 3.53 7.47 7.43
N VAL A 102 3.78 7.88 8.67
CA VAL A 102 4.70 7.21 9.58
C VAL A 102 3.97 6.89 10.88
N PHE A 103 3.87 5.62 11.20
CA PHE A 103 3.39 5.12 12.48
C PHE A 103 4.56 5.00 13.46
N ARG A 104 4.34 5.34 14.74
CA ARG A 104 5.32 5.19 15.81
C ARG A 104 4.66 4.74 17.10
N VAL A 105 5.29 3.77 17.76
CA VAL A 105 4.91 3.30 19.10
C VAL A 105 6.15 2.76 19.81
N GLY A 106 6.55 3.34 20.93
CA GLY A 106 7.84 3.05 21.55
C GLY A 106 8.98 3.19 20.54
N ASP A 107 9.84 2.18 20.44
CA ASP A 107 10.96 2.17 19.48
C ASP A 107 10.56 1.72 18.07
N LEU A 108 9.36 1.18 17.88
CA LEU A 108 8.87 0.73 16.57
C LEU A 108 8.43 1.93 15.73
N SER A 109 8.98 2.07 14.53
CA SER A 109 8.54 3.01 13.52
C SER A 109 8.29 2.31 12.17
N VAL A 110 7.19 2.68 11.50
CA VAL A 110 6.79 2.10 10.21
C VAL A 110 6.47 3.25 9.25
N ASP A 111 7.34 3.46 8.24
CA ASP A 111 7.07 4.37 7.13
C ASP A 111 6.27 3.61 6.07
N LEU A 112 4.98 3.89 5.98
CA LEU A 112 4.05 3.22 5.06
C LEU A 112 4.32 3.59 3.59
N VAL A 113 4.86 4.79 3.35
CA VAL A 113 5.16 5.28 1.99
C VAL A 113 6.41 4.62 1.43
N ARG A 114 7.47 4.54 2.25
CA ARG A 114 8.75 3.94 1.84
C ARG A 114 8.83 2.44 2.12
N ARG A 115 7.86 1.88 2.84
CA ARG A 115 7.84 0.51 3.34
C ARG A 115 9.08 0.19 4.20
N ILE A 116 9.50 1.16 5.00
CA ILE A 116 10.65 1.02 5.91
C ILE A 116 10.14 0.76 7.32
N VAL A 117 10.66 -0.27 7.95
CA VAL A 117 10.37 -0.64 9.35
C VAL A 117 11.65 -0.52 10.16
N LYS A 118 11.58 0.14 11.32
CA LYS A 118 12.71 0.26 12.26
C LYS A 118 12.28 -0.06 13.67
N VAL A 119 13.23 -0.60 14.44
CA VAL A 119 13.15 -0.68 15.90
C VAL A 119 14.37 0.05 16.47
N GLY A 120 14.15 1.17 17.13
CA GLY A 120 15.19 2.16 17.41
C GLY A 120 15.81 2.66 16.12
N ASP A 121 17.13 2.59 16.01
CA ASP A 121 17.88 2.98 14.80
C ASP A 121 18.10 1.84 13.80
N LYS A 122 17.63 0.62 14.12
CA LYS A 122 17.89 -0.58 13.32
C LYS A 122 16.80 -0.80 12.28
N ASP A 123 17.19 -0.89 11.00
CA ASP A 123 16.30 -1.29 9.91
C ASP A 123 15.93 -2.79 10.03
N ILE A 124 14.63 -3.08 9.95
CA ILE A 124 14.08 -4.43 10.04
C ILE A 124 13.64 -4.90 8.65
N LYS A 125 14.25 -5.99 8.18
CA LYS A 125 13.86 -6.61 6.91
C LYS A 125 12.71 -7.58 7.11
N LEU A 126 11.54 -7.21 6.60
CA LEU A 126 10.36 -8.05 6.56
C LEU A 126 10.19 -8.69 5.19
N SER A 127 9.65 -9.91 5.15
CA SER A 127 9.13 -10.49 3.91
C SER A 127 7.87 -9.72 3.48
N PRO A 128 7.44 -9.83 2.20
CA PRO A 128 6.22 -9.15 1.74
C PRO A 128 5.00 -9.42 2.63
N LYS A 129 4.75 -10.68 2.99
CA LYS A 129 3.60 -11.06 3.84
C LYS A 129 3.72 -10.58 5.28
N GLU A 130 4.92 -10.58 5.87
CA GLU A 130 5.15 -9.99 7.19
C GLU A 130 4.88 -8.48 7.19
N TYR A 131 5.32 -7.80 6.13
CA TYR A 131 5.04 -6.37 5.97
C TYR A 131 3.54 -6.10 5.79
N ASP A 132 2.86 -6.87 4.95
CA ASP A 132 1.42 -6.70 4.72
C ASP A 132 0.63 -6.93 6.02
N LEU A 133 1.01 -7.94 6.83
CA LEU A 133 0.44 -8.14 8.16
C LEU A 133 0.67 -6.93 9.07
N LEU A 134 1.91 -6.42 9.12
CA LEU A 134 2.23 -5.24 9.93
C LEU A 134 1.46 -4.02 9.44
N ARG A 135 1.33 -3.81 8.13
CA ARG A 135 0.57 -2.70 7.54
C ARG A 135 -0.90 -2.72 7.99
N VAL A 136 -1.57 -3.87 7.87
CA VAL A 136 -2.97 -4.02 8.33
C VAL A 136 -3.10 -3.74 9.82
N LEU A 137 -2.16 -4.22 10.63
CA LEU A 137 -2.14 -3.95 12.06
C LEU A 137 -1.94 -2.46 12.38
N VAL A 138 -1.07 -1.76 11.62
CA VAL A 138 -0.82 -0.31 11.75
C VAL A 138 -2.06 0.50 11.38
N GLN A 139 -2.74 0.16 10.28
CA GLN A 139 -3.97 0.83 9.85
C GLN A 139 -5.08 0.77 10.89
N HIS A 140 -5.07 -0.27 11.71
CA HIS A 140 -6.04 -0.49 12.76
C HIS A 140 -5.43 -0.44 14.17
N ALA A 141 -4.34 0.31 14.36
CA ALA A 141 -3.63 0.36 15.63
C ALA A 141 -4.55 0.70 16.80
N GLY A 142 -4.38 0.00 17.90
CA GLY A 142 -5.26 0.09 19.09
C GLY A 142 -6.53 -0.75 19.02
N LYS A 143 -6.95 -1.23 17.83
CA LYS A 143 -8.14 -2.08 17.67
C LYS A 143 -7.78 -3.55 17.69
N VAL A 144 -8.68 -4.38 18.20
CA VAL A 144 -8.56 -5.85 18.13
C VAL A 144 -9.01 -6.31 16.74
N LEU A 145 -8.13 -6.98 16.01
CA LEU A 145 -8.42 -7.59 14.72
C LEU A 145 -8.62 -9.08 14.89
N THR A 146 -9.77 -9.59 14.46
CA THR A 146 -10.08 -11.03 14.57
C THR A 146 -9.23 -11.86 13.61
N HIS A 147 -9.02 -13.15 13.94
CA HIS A 147 -8.36 -14.07 13.03
C HIS A 147 -9.03 -14.09 11.64
N LYS A 148 -10.37 -14.11 11.61
CA LYS A 148 -11.15 -14.10 10.36
C LYS A 148 -10.88 -12.84 9.53
N PHE A 149 -10.88 -11.67 10.17
CA PHE A 149 -10.59 -10.40 9.48
C PHE A 149 -9.19 -10.40 8.88
N LEU A 150 -8.17 -10.78 9.66
CA LEU A 150 -6.78 -10.80 9.19
C LEU A 150 -6.56 -11.81 8.06
N LEU A 151 -7.20 -12.96 8.13
CA LEU A 151 -7.14 -13.97 7.06
C LEU A 151 -7.78 -13.45 5.79
N HIS A 152 -8.95 -12.83 5.86
CA HIS A 152 -9.64 -12.24 4.72
C HIS A 152 -8.83 -11.11 4.05
N GLU A 153 -8.18 -10.26 4.84
CA GLU A 153 -7.39 -9.13 4.31
C GLU A 153 -6.05 -9.58 3.68
N LEU A 154 -5.46 -10.67 4.16
CA LEU A 154 -4.09 -11.05 3.80
C LEU A 154 -3.97 -12.32 2.97
N TRP A 155 -5.00 -13.17 2.97
CA TRP A 155 -5.04 -14.45 2.27
C TRP A 155 -6.43 -14.71 1.69
N ASP A 156 -6.55 -15.79 0.92
CA ASP A 156 -7.82 -16.27 0.44
C ASP A 156 -8.63 -16.95 1.56
N GLU A 157 -9.96 -16.98 1.42
CA GLU A 157 -10.90 -17.47 2.45
C GLU A 157 -10.66 -18.91 2.95
N LEU A 158 -9.85 -19.69 2.22
CA LEU A 158 -9.56 -21.09 2.56
C LEU A 158 -8.29 -21.29 3.41
N THR A 159 -7.62 -20.19 3.80
CA THR A 159 -6.36 -20.28 4.55
C THR A 159 -6.61 -20.54 6.04
N ASP A 160 -5.94 -21.57 6.60
CA ASP A 160 -6.01 -21.92 8.02
C ASP A 160 -5.41 -20.83 8.93
N ALA A 161 -6.03 -20.61 10.07
CA ALA A 161 -5.54 -19.70 11.11
C ALA A 161 -4.12 -20.04 11.63
N GLN A 162 -3.64 -21.26 11.42
CA GLN A 162 -2.28 -21.65 11.75
C GLN A 162 -1.25 -20.84 10.96
N TYR A 163 -1.52 -20.52 9.68
CA TYR A 163 -0.63 -19.68 8.87
C TYR A 163 -0.48 -18.28 9.48
N LEU A 164 -1.59 -17.68 9.89
CA LEU A 164 -1.53 -16.37 10.56
C LEU A 164 -0.66 -16.41 11.81
N ARG A 165 -0.76 -17.45 12.64
CA ARG A 165 0.06 -17.61 13.84
C ARG A 165 1.56 -17.69 13.52
N VAL A 166 1.93 -18.39 12.44
CA VAL A 166 3.32 -18.47 11.98
C VAL A 166 3.84 -17.08 11.61
N TYR A 167 3.09 -16.32 10.82
CA TYR A 167 3.51 -14.97 10.41
C TYR A 167 3.55 -13.98 11.58
N VAL A 168 2.61 -14.06 12.52
CA VAL A 168 2.66 -13.24 13.74
C VAL A 168 3.91 -13.58 14.57
N ARG A 169 4.24 -14.88 14.72
CA ARG A 169 5.46 -15.29 15.43
C ARG A 169 6.72 -14.78 14.72
N GLN A 170 6.81 -14.93 13.40
CA GLN A 170 7.95 -14.45 12.61
C GLN A 170 8.08 -12.93 12.69
N LEU A 171 6.97 -12.20 12.61
CA LEU A 171 6.94 -10.74 12.75
C LEU A 171 7.48 -10.34 14.15
N ARG A 172 6.95 -10.94 15.22
CA ARG A 172 7.42 -10.70 16.59
C ARG A 172 8.92 -10.95 16.77
N GLN A 173 9.46 -12.05 16.23
CA GLN A 173 10.89 -12.34 16.28
C GLN A 173 11.76 -11.22 15.68
N LYS A 174 11.20 -10.40 14.81
CA LYS A 174 11.93 -9.33 14.15
C LYS A 174 11.73 -7.96 14.80
N ILE A 175 10.54 -7.68 15.32
CA ILE A 175 10.20 -6.32 15.83
C ILE A 175 10.14 -6.24 17.36
N GLU A 176 9.96 -7.35 18.06
CA GLU A 176 9.89 -7.36 19.53
C GLU A 176 11.28 -7.61 20.14
N GLY A 177 11.51 -7.08 21.33
CA GLY A 177 12.71 -7.44 22.12
C GLY A 177 12.65 -8.87 22.65
N ASP A 178 11.43 -9.34 22.99
CA ASP A 178 11.12 -10.74 23.37
C ASP A 178 9.81 -11.15 22.69
N ALA A 179 9.90 -12.09 21.75
CA ALA A 179 8.73 -12.56 20.98
C ALA A 179 7.67 -13.28 21.86
N GLU A 180 8.06 -13.85 22.98
CA GLU A 180 7.15 -14.52 23.93
C GLU A 180 6.48 -13.52 24.91
N ARG A 181 7.05 -12.31 25.02
CA ARG A 181 6.51 -11.19 25.82
C ARG A 181 6.34 -9.95 24.95
N PRO A 182 5.48 -10.00 23.92
CA PRO A 182 5.36 -8.95 22.95
C PRO A 182 4.84 -7.64 23.57
N GLN A 183 5.42 -6.52 23.15
CA GLN A 183 5.03 -5.17 23.55
C GLN A 183 4.23 -4.45 22.48
N TYR A 184 4.41 -4.80 21.21
CA TYR A 184 3.77 -4.16 20.07
C TYR A 184 2.59 -4.97 19.56
N VAL A 185 2.80 -6.23 19.17
CA VAL A 185 1.75 -7.10 18.61
C VAL A 185 1.19 -8.00 19.70
N LEU A 186 0.11 -7.55 20.33
CA LEU A 186 -0.52 -8.24 21.47
C LEU A 186 -1.47 -9.34 20.99
N THR A 187 -1.59 -10.42 21.78
CA THR A 187 -2.57 -11.49 21.54
C THR A 187 -3.82 -11.24 22.35
N GLU A 188 -4.96 -11.20 21.70
CA GLU A 188 -6.28 -11.25 22.33
C GLU A 188 -6.77 -12.70 22.26
N THR A 189 -6.65 -13.41 23.37
CA THR A 189 -6.85 -14.87 23.45
C THR A 189 -8.23 -15.28 22.91
N GLY A 190 -8.22 -16.22 21.97
CA GLY A 190 -9.44 -16.72 21.33
C GLY A 190 -10.06 -15.79 20.27
N ILE A 191 -9.57 -14.53 20.13
CA ILE A 191 -10.14 -13.52 19.24
C ILE A 191 -9.22 -13.21 18.08
N GLY A 192 -7.98 -12.77 18.36
CA GLY A 192 -7.05 -12.32 17.32
C GLY A 192 -5.86 -11.57 17.87
N TYR A 193 -5.50 -10.47 17.19
CA TYR A 193 -4.32 -9.67 17.52
C TYR A 193 -4.64 -8.18 17.53
N ARG A 194 -3.83 -7.43 18.26
CA ARG A 194 -3.91 -5.98 18.33
C ARG A 194 -2.52 -5.38 18.30
N LEU A 195 -2.28 -4.40 17.44
CA LEU A 195 -1.10 -3.56 17.56
C LEU A 195 -1.36 -2.49 18.63
N ARG A 196 -0.37 -2.28 19.50
CA ARG A 196 -0.42 -1.20 20.49
C ARG A 196 -0.69 0.13 19.79
N ALA A 197 -1.56 0.96 20.40
CA ALA A 197 -1.83 2.30 19.88
C ALA A 197 -0.58 3.18 19.92
N PRO A 198 -0.47 4.18 19.04
CA PRO A 198 0.58 5.21 19.16
C PRO A 198 0.54 5.89 20.52
N ASP A 199 1.69 6.33 20.98
CA ASP A 199 1.81 7.12 22.21
C ASP A 199 1.23 8.51 22.03
#